data_0c40e3047b65491d6efc399fdc0dff79
#
_entry.id   0c40e3047b65491d6efc399fdc0dff79
#
_cell.length_a   1.000
_cell.length_b   1.000
_cell.length_c   1.000
_cell.angle_alpha   90.00
_cell.angle_beta   90.00
_cell.angle_gamma   90.00
#
_symmetry.space_group_name_H-M   'P 1'
#
loop_
_entity.id
_entity.type
_entity.pdbx_description
1 polymer ?
#
loop_
_entity_poly.entity_id
_entity_poly.type
_entity_poly.pdbx_seq_one_letter_code
_entity_poly.pdbx_strand_id
1 'polypeptide(L)'
;QALATTNQYSQNETSSFLTDYTLNIGTYNSGSNWNGSMADLYYIQGQVYEASTFGSINSTSGEWKPNPSPTIDYSSTGNNSFHMKFEDASNLDLDSGDNTLTFSTTGSPTQTLDCPSNNFATWNPLVAQGDTFTNGNTTVARSASSFRSAFSTIALPSTGKFYCEFKRGSGNLVYLGIADDKEGGCVDLQNRGQESQVGANANSVSYLASDGRSTINNSADTSYGASFSSSNVIGMAVDMTNMKLYFSKDGV
;
A
#
# COMPACT_ATOMS: atom_id res chain seq x y z
N GLN A 1 9.99 -14.31 -8.31
CA GLN A 1 11.21 -15.01 -7.92
C GLN A 1 10.81 -16.39 -7.41
N ALA A 2 11.13 -17.47 -8.12
CA ALA A 2 10.85 -18.82 -7.66
C ALA A 2 11.69 -19.09 -6.41
N LEU A 3 11.03 -19.42 -5.30
CA LEU A 3 11.69 -19.93 -4.10
C LEU A 3 12.22 -21.32 -4.43
N ALA A 4 13.52 -21.48 -4.48
CA ALA A 4 14.13 -22.79 -4.53
C ALA A 4 14.00 -23.41 -3.14
N THR A 5 13.04 -24.30 -2.95
CA THR A 5 12.92 -25.09 -1.72
C THR A 5 13.69 -26.39 -1.91
N THR A 6 14.65 -26.65 -1.03
CA THR A 6 15.40 -27.91 -0.98
C THR A 6 14.63 -29.03 -0.26
N ASN A 7 13.51 -28.70 0.38
CA ASN A 7 12.64 -29.66 1.08
C ASN A 7 11.25 -29.59 0.45
N GLN A 8 11.04 -30.39 -0.60
CA GLN A 8 9.68 -30.66 -1.09
C GLN A 8 9.14 -31.89 -0.38
N TYR A 9 7.90 -31.81 0.10
CA TYR A 9 7.17 -33.00 0.52
C TYR A 9 7.04 -33.95 -0.64
N SER A 10 7.09 -35.26 -0.35
CA SER A 10 6.86 -36.27 -1.38
C SER A 10 5.44 -36.16 -1.92
N GLN A 11 5.25 -36.48 -3.20
CA GLN A 11 3.91 -36.55 -3.77
C GLN A 11 3.06 -37.55 -2.97
N ASN A 12 1.87 -37.16 -2.54
CA ASN A 12 0.95 -37.90 -1.67
C ASN A 12 1.38 -38.05 -0.21
N GLU A 13 2.27 -37.21 0.30
CA GLU A 13 2.56 -37.17 1.73
C GLU A 13 1.35 -36.58 2.48
N THR A 14 0.83 -37.34 3.44
CA THR A 14 -0.24 -36.87 4.31
C THR A 14 0.36 -36.02 5.41
N SER A 15 0.14 -34.73 5.37
CA SER A 15 0.53 -33.81 6.43
C SER A 15 -0.51 -33.83 7.55
N SER A 16 -0.09 -34.04 8.80
CA SER A 16 -0.95 -33.87 9.98
C SER A 16 -1.19 -32.41 10.36
N PHE A 17 -0.85 -31.49 9.48
CA PHE A 17 -0.81 -30.04 9.73
C PHE A 17 -2.11 -29.46 10.32
N LEU A 18 -3.27 -30.06 10.10
CA LEU A 18 -4.55 -29.58 10.63
C LEU A 18 -5.39 -30.64 11.36
N THR A 19 -4.85 -31.81 11.64
CA THR A 19 -5.60 -32.85 12.35
C THR A 19 -5.51 -32.75 13.87
N ASP A 20 -4.38 -32.23 14.39
CA ASP A 20 -4.10 -32.26 15.84
C ASP A 20 -3.61 -30.90 16.41
N TYR A 21 -3.57 -29.85 15.61
CA TYR A 21 -2.99 -28.56 16.04
C TYR A 21 -3.97 -27.41 15.82
N THR A 22 -3.93 -26.46 16.73
CA THR A 22 -4.61 -25.18 16.57
C THR A 22 -3.94 -24.39 15.45
N LEU A 23 -4.70 -24.04 14.41
CA LEU A 23 -4.22 -23.14 13.36
C LEU A 23 -4.16 -21.72 13.91
N ASN A 24 -3.00 -21.11 13.86
CA ASN A 24 -2.82 -19.70 14.20
C ASN A 24 -2.48 -18.91 12.94
N ILE A 25 -3.20 -17.81 12.71
CA ILE A 25 -2.98 -16.87 11.61
C ILE A 25 -2.30 -15.63 12.17
N GLY A 26 -1.12 -15.31 11.67
CA GLY A 26 -0.38 -14.11 12.10
C GLY A 26 0.38 -14.25 13.42
N THR A 27 0.54 -15.46 13.97
CA THR A 27 1.39 -15.67 15.13
C THR A 27 2.12 -17.01 15.08
N TYR A 28 3.29 -17.09 15.72
CA TYR A 28 4.04 -18.31 15.95
C TYR A 28 4.44 -18.41 17.43
N ASN A 29 4.12 -19.54 18.07
CA ASN A 29 4.48 -19.85 19.46
C ASN A 29 4.20 -18.73 20.48
N SER A 30 3.05 -18.10 20.44
CA SER A 30 2.56 -17.11 21.42
C SER A 30 3.47 -15.87 21.63
N GLY A 31 4.55 -15.73 20.86
CA GLY A 31 5.52 -14.66 21.09
C GLY A 31 6.01 -13.93 19.81
N SER A 32 5.85 -14.55 18.65
CA SER A 32 6.26 -13.95 17.38
C SER A 32 5.04 -13.61 16.55
N ASN A 33 4.56 -12.38 16.69
CA ASN A 33 3.38 -11.90 16.01
C ASN A 33 3.73 -11.26 14.66
N TRP A 34 2.86 -11.45 13.68
CA TRP A 34 2.92 -10.76 12.41
C TRP A 34 2.74 -9.24 12.64
N ASN A 35 3.63 -8.46 12.09
CA ASN A 35 3.52 -7.00 12.08
C ASN A 35 3.40 -6.53 10.63
N GLY A 36 2.19 -6.41 10.14
CA GLY A 36 1.89 -6.06 8.76
C GLY A 36 0.40 -6.11 8.47
N SER A 37 0.04 -5.90 7.21
CA SER A 37 -1.34 -5.97 6.73
C SER A 37 -1.60 -7.32 6.03
N MET A 38 -2.84 -7.77 6.08
CA MET A 38 -3.29 -9.03 5.47
C MET A 38 -4.65 -8.81 4.81
N ALA A 39 -4.87 -9.43 3.66
CA ALA A 39 -6.13 -9.39 2.94
C ALA A 39 -6.36 -10.71 2.20
N ASP A 40 -7.61 -11.10 2.05
CA ASP A 40 -8.04 -12.25 1.22
C ASP A 40 -7.22 -13.53 1.47
N LEU A 41 -7.27 -14.05 2.69
CA LEU A 41 -6.58 -15.28 3.05
C LEU A 41 -7.46 -16.49 2.72
N TYR A 42 -7.00 -17.33 1.81
CA TYR A 42 -7.63 -18.60 1.47
C TYR A 42 -6.83 -19.77 2.03
N TYR A 43 -7.51 -20.71 2.65
CA TYR A 43 -7.01 -22.04 2.94
C TYR A 43 -7.95 -23.06 2.31
N ILE A 44 -7.42 -23.91 1.44
CA ILE A 44 -8.22 -24.86 0.67
C ILE A 44 -7.63 -26.24 0.86
N GLN A 45 -8.42 -27.14 1.44
CA GLN A 45 -8.03 -28.50 1.70
C GLN A 45 -8.45 -29.42 0.53
N GLY A 46 -7.54 -30.29 0.11
CA GLY A 46 -7.82 -31.35 -0.84
C GLY A 46 -7.91 -30.93 -2.31
N GLN A 47 -7.75 -29.64 -2.63
CA GLN A 47 -7.71 -29.14 -3.99
C GLN A 47 -6.55 -28.19 -4.21
N VAL A 48 -6.08 -28.08 -5.45
CA VAL A 48 -5.03 -27.16 -5.89
C VAL A 48 -5.63 -26.24 -6.95
N TYR A 49 -5.47 -24.95 -6.75
CA TYR A 49 -5.86 -23.91 -7.69
C TYR A 49 -4.66 -23.16 -8.21
N GLU A 50 -4.68 -22.81 -9.48
CA GLU A 50 -3.66 -21.96 -10.09
C GLU A 50 -3.80 -20.51 -9.62
N ALA A 51 -2.70 -19.76 -9.61
CA ALA A 51 -2.70 -18.35 -9.21
C ALA A 51 -3.69 -17.49 -10.04
N SER A 52 -3.94 -17.87 -11.29
CA SER A 52 -4.91 -17.22 -12.18
C SER A 52 -6.36 -17.33 -11.70
N THR A 53 -6.70 -18.27 -10.82
CA THR A 53 -8.01 -18.35 -10.16
C THR A 53 -8.21 -17.16 -9.22
N PHE A 54 -7.15 -16.73 -8.52
CA PHE A 54 -7.20 -15.71 -7.50
C PHE A 54 -6.93 -14.30 -8.02
N GLY A 55 -6.46 -14.15 -9.25
CA GLY A 55 -6.21 -12.84 -9.83
C GLY A 55 -5.52 -12.90 -11.19
N SER A 56 -5.29 -11.74 -11.76
CA SER A 56 -4.64 -11.60 -13.06
C SER A 56 -3.80 -10.34 -13.14
N ILE A 57 -2.87 -10.31 -14.09
CA ILE A 57 -2.09 -9.11 -14.40
C ILE A 57 -2.95 -8.17 -15.23
N ASN A 58 -3.11 -6.94 -14.78
CA ASN A 58 -3.71 -5.87 -15.56
C ASN A 58 -2.76 -5.54 -16.73
N SER A 59 -3.23 -5.72 -17.97
CA SER A 59 -2.40 -5.54 -19.17
C SER A 59 -1.94 -4.09 -19.39
N THR A 60 -2.62 -3.12 -18.80
CA THR A 60 -2.30 -1.71 -18.95
C THR A 60 -1.29 -1.22 -17.91
N SER A 61 -1.48 -1.62 -16.64
CA SER A 61 -0.61 -1.15 -15.54
C SER A 61 0.52 -2.13 -15.20
N GLY A 62 0.44 -3.38 -15.65
CA GLY A 62 1.36 -4.44 -15.25
C GLY A 62 1.15 -4.92 -13.80
N GLU A 63 0.16 -4.42 -13.13
CA GLU A 63 -0.17 -4.70 -11.73
C GLU A 63 -0.98 -5.98 -11.62
N TRP A 64 -0.65 -6.84 -10.66
CA TRP A 64 -1.50 -7.98 -10.35
C TRP A 64 -2.73 -7.51 -9.58
N LYS A 65 -3.91 -7.89 -10.07
CA LYS A 65 -5.19 -7.59 -9.41
C LYS A 65 -5.89 -8.86 -8.98
N PRO A 66 -6.32 -8.94 -7.71
CA PRO A 66 -7.09 -10.07 -7.24
C PRO A 66 -8.44 -10.17 -7.95
N ASN A 67 -8.91 -11.38 -8.11
CA ASN A 67 -10.27 -11.68 -8.51
C ASN A 67 -11.17 -11.51 -7.27
N PRO A 68 -12.13 -10.58 -7.26
CA PRO A 68 -12.96 -10.35 -6.08
C PRO A 68 -13.95 -11.49 -5.79
N SER A 69 -14.13 -12.40 -6.74
CA SER A 69 -15.06 -13.52 -6.60
C SER A 69 -14.52 -14.77 -7.31
N PRO A 70 -13.42 -15.35 -6.83
CA PRO A 70 -12.91 -16.58 -7.40
C PRO A 70 -13.90 -17.72 -7.14
N THR A 71 -14.06 -18.60 -8.13
CA THR A 71 -14.86 -19.81 -7.97
C THR A 71 -14.04 -20.87 -7.24
N ILE A 72 -14.31 -21.06 -5.97
CA ILE A 72 -13.64 -22.00 -5.09
C ILE A 72 -14.64 -23.00 -4.55
N ASP A 73 -14.28 -24.26 -4.55
CA ASP A 73 -15.04 -25.32 -3.89
C ASP A 73 -14.48 -25.54 -2.49
N TYR A 74 -15.20 -25.09 -1.47
CA TYR A 74 -14.84 -25.28 -0.06
C TYR A 74 -15.31 -26.61 0.50
N SER A 75 -16.16 -27.36 -0.23
CA SER A 75 -16.83 -28.57 0.28
C SER A 75 -15.96 -29.83 0.26
N SER A 76 -14.78 -29.80 -0.40
CA SER A 76 -13.95 -30.97 -0.54
C SER A 76 -13.24 -31.37 0.74
N THR A 77 -13.39 -32.63 1.11
CA THR A 77 -12.67 -33.39 2.14
C THR A 77 -12.38 -32.66 3.47
N GLY A 78 -13.27 -32.84 4.45
CA GLY A 78 -12.98 -32.55 5.87
C GLY A 78 -13.43 -31.20 6.36
N ASN A 79 -14.05 -30.36 5.54
CA ASN A 79 -14.67 -29.07 5.91
C ASN A 79 -13.74 -28.09 6.66
N ASN A 80 -12.44 -28.15 6.40
CA ASN A 80 -11.47 -27.23 7.02
C ASN A 80 -11.04 -26.09 6.09
N SER A 81 -11.61 -26.02 4.89
CA SER A 81 -11.35 -24.91 3.96
C SER A 81 -12.04 -23.64 4.44
N PHE A 82 -11.40 -22.50 4.30
CA PHE A 82 -11.96 -21.21 4.71
C PHE A 82 -11.45 -20.06 3.84
N HIS A 83 -12.15 -18.93 3.92
CA HIS A 83 -11.77 -17.67 3.31
C HIS A 83 -11.99 -16.52 4.29
N MET A 84 -10.96 -15.81 4.66
CA MET A 84 -11.04 -14.61 5.48
C MET A 84 -10.83 -13.39 4.60
N LYS A 85 -11.89 -12.62 4.39
CA LYS A 85 -11.85 -11.37 3.60
C LYS A 85 -11.40 -10.17 4.40
N PHE A 86 -11.59 -10.19 5.72
CA PHE A 86 -11.34 -9.06 6.63
C PHE A 86 -12.12 -7.78 6.26
N GLU A 87 -13.28 -7.93 5.60
CA GLU A 87 -14.09 -6.80 5.11
C GLU A 87 -15.03 -6.18 6.14
N ASP A 88 -15.34 -6.91 7.22
CA ASP A 88 -16.17 -6.42 8.31
C ASP A 88 -15.31 -5.99 9.49
N ALA A 89 -15.20 -4.67 9.72
CA ALA A 89 -14.41 -4.11 10.81
C ALA A 89 -14.89 -4.53 12.22
N SER A 90 -16.15 -4.96 12.35
CA SER A 90 -16.71 -5.45 13.61
C SER A 90 -16.50 -6.96 13.81
N ASN A 91 -16.11 -7.69 12.77
CA ASN A 91 -15.94 -9.14 12.77
C ASN A 91 -14.81 -9.57 11.83
N LEU A 92 -13.57 -9.26 12.19
CA LEU A 92 -12.39 -9.58 11.39
C LEU A 92 -12.05 -11.07 11.34
N ASP A 93 -12.65 -11.88 12.19
CA ASP A 93 -12.48 -13.33 12.26
C ASP A 93 -13.59 -14.12 11.53
N LEU A 94 -14.38 -13.43 10.70
CA LEU A 94 -15.43 -14.05 9.89
C LEU A 94 -14.84 -14.94 8.80
N ASP A 95 -15.24 -16.23 8.79
CA ASP A 95 -15.08 -17.09 7.63
C ASP A 95 -16.14 -16.74 6.58
N SER A 96 -15.69 -16.26 5.44
CA SER A 96 -16.53 -15.94 4.27
C SER A 96 -16.65 -17.10 3.27
N GLY A 97 -16.05 -18.26 3.59
CA GLY A 97 -16.23 -19.50 2.84
C GLY A 97 -17.53 -20.21 3.20
N ASP A 98 -17.85 -21.29 2.47
CA ASP A 98 -19.10 -22.02 2.65
C ASP A 98 -19.15 -22.87 3.95
N ASN A 99 -18.00 -23.12 4.59
CA ASN A 99 -17.91 -23.99 5.77
C ASN A 99 -18.23 -23.29 7.09
N THR A 100 -18.27 -21.97 7.12
CA THR A 100 -18.60 -21.16 8.30
C THR A 100 -17.80 -21.54 9.55
N LEU A 101 -16.49 -21.68 9.42
CA LEU A 101 -15.62 -21.99 10.55
C LEU A 101 -15.59 -20.84 11.54
N THR A 102 -15.46 -21.19 12.83
CA THR A 102 -15.39 -20.19 13.90
C THR A 102 -13.93 -19.93 14.26
N PHE A 103 -13.51 -18.69 14.10
CA PHE A 103 -12.21 -18.19 14.53
C PHE A 103 -12.36 -17.30 15.76
N SER A 104 -11.25 -17.00 16.40
CA SER A 104 -11.20 -16.03 17.48
C SER A 104 -10.00 -15.11 17.31
N THR A 105 -10.23 -13.82 17.41
CA THR A 105 -9.21 -12.81 17.31
C THR A 105 -8.50 -12.60 18.65
N THR A 106 -7.17 -12.57 18.62
CA THR A 106 -6.33 -12.20 19.77
C THR A 106 -5.56 -10.93 19.41
N GLY A 107 -5.46 -10.00 20.33
CA GLY A 107 -4.86 -8.68 20.07
C GLY A 107 -5.91 -7.67 19.62
N SER A 108 -5.46 -6.64 18.93
CA SER A 108 -6.34 -5.55 18.46
C SER A 108 -6.03 -5.23 17.00
N PRO A 109 -6.28 -6.15 16.05
CA PRO A 109 -6.16 -5.83 14.64
C PRO A 109 -7.16 -4.75 14.25
N THR A 110 -6.81 -3.93 13.29
CA THR A 110 -7.65 -2.86 12.78
C THR A 110 -7.78 -2.99 11.26
N GLN A 111 -8.98 -2.76 10.76
CA GLN A 111 -9.20 -2.68 9.32
C GLN A 111 -8.57 -1.41 8.75
N THR A 112 -7.95 -1.51 7.59
CA THR A 112 -7.44 -0.40 6.80
C THR A 112 -8.17 -0.31 5.47
N LEU A 113 -8.13 0.85 4.82
CA LEU A 113 -8.80 1.07 3.53
C LEU A 113 -8.02 0.46 2.35
N ASP A 114 -6.73 0.22 2.53
CA ASP A 114 -5.88 -0.40 1.51
C ASP A 114 -6.16 -1.90 1.43
N CYS A 115 -6.44 -2.38 0.23
CA CYS A 115 -6.66 -3.80 -0.04
C CYS A 115 -6.19 -4.14 -1.47
N PRO A 116 -5.87 -5.41 -1.75
CA PRO A 116 -5.35 -5.81 -3.06
C PRO A 116 -6.27 -5.53 -4.25
N SER A 117 -7.59 -5.59 -4.04
CA SER A 117 -8.57 -5.26 -5.09
C SER A 117 -8.69 -3.75 -5.33
N ASN A 118 -8.27 -2.96 -4.37
CA ASN A 118 -8.31 -1.51 -4.39
C ASN A 118 -6.96 -0.98 -3.89
N ASN A 119 -5.96 -1.19 -4.72
CA ASN A 119 -4.57 -0.89 -4.38
C ASN A 119 -4.33 0.61 -4.45
N PHE A 120 -4.30 1.23 -3.30
CA PHE A 120 -3.95 2.63 -3.14
C PHE A 120 -2.43 2.82 -3.02
N ALA A 121 -1.96 3.95 -3.49
CA ALA A 121 -0.63 4.40 -3.16
C ALA A 121 -0.51 4.62 -1.64
N THR A 122 0.47 4.00 -1.02
CA THR A 122 0.83 4.24 0.38
C THR A 122 2.22 4.87 0.46
N TRP A 123 2.60 5.37 1.62
CA TRP A 123 3.95 5.86 1.83
C TRP A 123 4.93 4.69 1.95
N ASN A 124 6.10 4.81 1.34
CA ASN A 124 7.10 3.75 1.32
C ASN A 124 8.06 3.87 2.51
N PRO A 125 7.95 3.01 3.53
CA PRO A 125 8.83 3.06 4.70
C PRO A 125 10.27 2.65 4.41
N LEU A 126 10.54 1.97 3.28
CA LEU A 126 11.89 1.53 2.91
C LEU A 126 12.80 2.69 2.48
N VAL A 127 12.22 3.82 2.08
CA VAL A 127 12.95 5.04 1.70
C VAL A 127 12.82 6.14 2.74
N ALA A 128 12.33 5.79 3.92
CA ALA A 128 12.14 6.72 5.02
C ALA A 128 13.44 7.03 5.74
N GLN A 129 13.58 8.27 6.18
CA GLN A 129 14.73 8.73 6.97
C GLN A 129 14.29 9.25 8.34
N GLY A 130 13.79 8.34 9.19
CA GLY A 130 13.33 8.66 10.54
C GLY A 130 11.88 9.18 10.60
N ASP A 131 11.08 8.90 9.57
CA ASP A 131 9.65 9.16 9.58
C ASP A 131 8.89 8.05 10.33
N THR A 132 7.76 8.41 10.89
CA THR A 132 6.82 7.45 11.50
C THR A 132 5.65 7.22 10.55
N PHE A 133 5.37 5.94 10.27
CA PHE A 133 4.26 5.52 9.42
C PHE A 133 3.19 4.87 10.26
N THR A 134 1.93 5.22 10.01
CA THR A 134 0.75 4.67 10.71
C THR A 134 -0.38 4.42 9.73
N ASN A 135 -1.46 3.78 10.20
CA ASN A 135 -2.66 3.49 9.42
C ASN A 135 -2.35 2.72 8.13
N GLY A 136 -1.58 1.63 8.20
CA GLY A 136 -1.19 0.87 7.01
C GLY A 136 -0.34 1.68 6.02
N ASN A 137 0.54 2.55 6.52
CA ASN A 137 1.39 3.45 5.75
C ASN A 137 0.63 4.52 4.93
N THR A 138 -0.63 4.77 5.23
CA THR A 138 -1.38 5.88 4.61
C THR A 138 -1.11 7.22 5.27
N THR A 139 -0.52 7.20 6.47
CA THR A 139 -0.11 8.41 7.21
C THR A 139 1.38 8.39 7.45
N VAL A 140 2.04 9.49 7.11
CA VAL A 140 3.46 9.75 7.44
C VAL A 140 3.56 10.96 8.33
N ALA A 141 4.34 10.84 9.39
CA ALA A 141 4.63 11.94 10.31
C ALA A 141 6.14 12.07 10.54
N ARG A 142 6.57 13.32 10.64
CA ARG A 142 7.95 13.66 10.96
C ARG A 142 8.03 14.51 12.21
N SER A 143 8.96 14.18 13.08
CA SER A 143 9.26 14.94 14.30
C SER A 143 10.49 15.85 14.21
N ALA A 144 11.27 15.75 13.13
CA ALA A 144 12.49 16.51 12.94
C ALA A 144 12.26 17.83 12.21
N SER A 145 13.14 18.82 12.46
CA SER A 145 13.07 20.18 11.88
C SER A 145 13.65 20.29 10.46
N SER A 146 14.14 19.21 9.88
CA SER A 146 14.76 19.20 8.55
C SER A 146 13.76 18.79 7.46
N PHE A 147 13.90 19.39 6.28
CA PHE A 147 13.13 18.98 5.10
C PHE A 147 13.61 17.63 4.60
N ARG A 148 12.68 16.75 4.37
CA ARG A 148 12.90 15.43 3.74
C ARG A 148 11.65 15.01 3.01
N SER A 149 11.78 14.14 2.03
CA SER A 149 10.65 13.65 1.24
C SER A 149 10.30 12.22 1.63
N ALA A 150 9.01 11.96 1.77
CA ALA A 150 8.45 10.61 1.78
C ALA A 150 7.90 10.31 0.38
N PHE A 151 8.04 9.07 -0.07
CA PHE A 151 7.65 8.64 -1.39
C PHE A 151 6.53 7.61 -1.35
N SER A 152 5.75 7.60 -2.41
CA SER A 152 4.73 6.59 -2.64
C SER A 152 5.34 5.23 -2.96
N THR A 153 4.62 4.16 -2.62
CA THR A 153 4.93 2.77 -3.02
C THR A 153 4.68 2.51 -4.50
N ILE A 154 3.88 3.35 -5.17
CA ILE A 154 3.55 3.22 -6.59
C ILE A 154 4.29 4.31 -7.36
N ALA A 155 5.13 3.90 -8.32
CA ALA A 155 5.73 4.79 -9.28
C ALA A 155 4.76 5.05 -10.44
N LEU A 156 4.78 6.27 -10.98
CA LEU A 156 3.97 6.59 -12.15
C LEU A 156 4.58 5.96 -13.41
N PRO A 157 3.81 5.19 -14.21
CA PRO A 157 4.23 4.73 -15.52
C PRO A 157 4.56 5.88 -16.46
N SER A 158 5.34 5.63 -17.51
CA SER A 158 5.76 6.66 -18.48
C SER A 158 4.62 7.24 -19.32
N THR A 159 3.46 6.61 -19.33
CA THR A 159 2.25 7.06 -20.06
C THR A 159 1.00 6.82 -19.23
N GLY A 160 -0.08 7.49 -19.56
CA GLY A 160 -1.37 7.35 -18.88
C GLY A 160 -1.73 8.55 -18.03
N LYS A 161 -2.90 8.47 -17.40
CA LYS A 161 -3.43 9.49 -16.50
C LYS A 161 -3.69 8.88 -15.13
N PHE A 162 -3.22 9.55 -14.11
CA PHE A 162 -3.27 9.08 -12.72
C PHE A 162 -3.84 10.16 -11.83
N TYR A 163 -4.47 9.73 -10.75
CA TYR A 163 -5.04 10.62 -9.75
C TYR A 163 -4.81 10.07 -8.36
N CYS A 164 -4.47 10.94 -7.42
CA CYS A 164 -4.44 10.61 -6.00
C CYS A 164 -4.84 11.82 -5.16
N GLU A 165 -5.17 11.57 -3.90
CA GLU A 165 -5.57 12.58 -2.95
C GLU A 165 -4.63 12.58 -1.74
N PHE A 166 -4.38 13.78 -1.23
CA PHE A 166 -3.59 14.02 -0.04
C PHE A 166 -4.39 14.84 0.97
N LYS A 167 -4.22 14.50 2.23
CA LYS A 167 -4.68 15.32 3.33
C LYS A 167 -3.50 15.71 4.19
N ARG A 168 -3.31 17.01 4.39
CA ARG A 168 -2.25 17.53 5.26
C ARG A 168 -2.58 17.25 6.73
N GLY A 169 -1.59 16.81 7.49
CA GLY A 169 -1.65 16.77 8.94
C GLY A 169 -1.34 18.15 9.56
N SER A 170 -0.60 18.16 10.64
CA SER A 170 -0.05 19.38 11.26
C SER A 170 1.18 19.90 10.50
N GLY A 171 1.54 21.15 10.70
CA GLY A 171 2.70 21.79 10.07
C GLY A 171 2.32 22.69 8.90
N ASN A 172 3.12 23.75 8.69
CA ASN A 172 2.84 24.77 7.66
C ASN A 172 3.66 24.57 6.37
N LEU A 173 4.81 23.91 6.47
CA LEU A 173 5.71 23.70 5.34
C LEU A 173 5.55 22.26 4.82
N VAL A 174 4.47 22.00 4.11
CA VAL A 174 4.20 20.73 3.43
C VAL A 174 4.21 20.99 1.93
N TYR A 175 5.04 20.23 1.23
CA TYR A 175 5.19 20.25 -0.22
C TYR A 175 4.62 18.94 -0.77
N LEU A 176 3.67 19.02 -1.67
CA LEU A 176 3.09 17.88 -2.39
C LEU A 176 3.55 17.94 -3.84
N GLY A 177 3.90 16.79 -4.44
CA GLY A 177 4.34 16.83 -5.82
C GLY A 177 4.86 15.52 -6.36
N ILE A 178 5.57 15.62 -7.46
CA ILE A 178 6.22 14.50 -8.16
C ILE A 178 7.72 14.78 -8.32
N ALA A 179 8.51 13.71 -8.35
CA ALA A 179 9.94 13.78 -8.60
C ALA A 179 10.40 12.60 -9.46
N ASP A 180 11.45 12.82 -10.25
CA ASP A 180 12.14 11.76 -11.00
C ASP A 180 12.94 10.85 -10.01
N ASP A 181 13.14 9.61 -10.38
CA ASP A 181 13.93 8.62 -9.64
C ASP A 181 15.45 8.67 -9.96
N LYS A 182 15.89 9.46 -10.96
CA LYS A 182 17.24 9.33 -11.54
C LYS A 182 18.29 10.31 -11.00
N GLU A 183 17.97 11.58 -10.87
CA GLU A 183 18.97 12.60 -10.48
C GLU A 183 18.46 13.50 -9.37
N GLY A 184 18.70 13.13 -8.12
CA GLY A 184 18.18 13.81 -6.96
C GLY A 184 16.76 13.43 -6.62
N GLY A 185 16.23 12.37 -7.26
CA GLY A 185 15.00 11.70 -6.90
C GLY A 185 15.14 10.78 -5.69
N CYS A 186 14.25 9.79 -5.57
CA CYS A 186 14.14 8.91 -4.40
C CYS A 186 15.44 8.24 -3.95
N VAL A 187 16.33 7.90 -4.87
CA VAL A 187 17.57 7.16 -4.57
C VAL A 187 18.66 8.05 -3.98
N ASP A 188 18.75 9.28 -4.44
CA ASP A 188 19.78 10.22 -3.96
C ASP A 188 19.47 10.78 -2.57
N LEU A 189 18.19 10.81 -2.20
CA LEU A 189 17.72 11.21 -0.87
C LEU A 189 18.09 10.19 0.21
N GLN A 190 18.28 8.91 -0.12
CA GLN A 190 18.76 7.89 0.82
C GLN A 190 20.25 8.06 1.19
N ASN A 191 21.07 8.49 0.24
CA ASN A 191 22.53 8.42 0.39
C ASN A 191 23.18 9.70 0.87
N ARG A 192 22.53 10.85 0.84
CA ARG A 192 23.23 12.13 1.00
C ARG A 192 22.89 12.94 2.23
N GLY A 193 21.96 12.53 3.07
CA GLY A 193 21.60 13.34 4.25
C GLY A 193 21.19 14.77 3.87
N GLN A 194 20.91 15.03 2.60
CA GLN A 194 20.50 16.35 2.14
C GLN A 194 19.03 16.55 2.45
N GLU A 195 18.80 17.56 3.21
CA GLU A 195 17.51 18.14 3.48
C GLU A 195 16.99 18.77 2.20
N SER A 196 16.11 18.05 1.47
CA SER A 196 15.45 18.63 0.30
C SER A 196 13.97 18.28 0.26
N GLN A 197 13.19 19.30 -0.04
CA GLN A 197 11.77 19.14 -0.36
C GLN A 197 11.60 18.80 -1.84
N VAL A 198 10.50 18.13 -2.19
CA VAL A 198 10.09 17.99 -3.58
C VAL A 198 9.95 19.38 -4.21
N GLY A 199 10.44 19.56 -5.42
CA GLY A 199 10.52 20.86 -6.10
C GLY A 199 11.89 21.55 -5.99
N ALA A 200 12.71 21.22 -4.98
CA ALA A 200 14.03 21.81 -4.77
C ALA A 200 15.14 21.19 -5.63
N ASN A 201 14.87 20.11 -6.33
CA ASN A 201 15.82 19.44 -7.23
C ASN A 201 15.36 19.52 -8.69
N ALA A 202 16.29 19.32 -9.62
CA ALA A 202 15.95 19.13 -11.02
C ALA A 202 14.96 17.95 -11.17
N ASN A 203 14.08 18.03 -12.16
CA ASN A 203 13.06 17.01 -12.44
C ASN A 203 12.05 16.76 -11.29
N SER A 204 11.72 17.80 -10.57
CA SER A 204 10.67 17.73 -9.56
C SER A 204 9.75 18.95 -9.61
N VAL A 205 8.50 18.74 -9.21
CA VAL A 205 7.46 19.78 -9.15
C VAL A 205 6.73 19.67 -7.82
N SER A 206 6.51 20.79 -7.15
CA SER A 206 5.79 20.83 -5.89
C SER A 206 4.72 21.92 -5.81
N TYR A 207 3.77 21.69 -4.92
CA TYR A 207 2.75 22.64 -4.49
C TYR A 207 2.84 22.83 -2.98
N LEU A 208 3.04 24.08 -2.53
CA LEU A 208 3.31 24.43 -1.14
C LEU A 208 2.03 24.76 -0.38
N ALA A 209 1.86 24.14 0.78
CA ALA A 209 0.66 24.33 1.60
C ALA A 209 0.48 25.71 2.20
N SER A 210 1.59 26.39 2.59
CA SER A 210 1.53 27.65 3.34
C SER A 210 0.94 28.83 2.56
N ASP A 211 1.21 28.88 1.27
CA ASP A 211 0.87 30.06 0.43
C ASP A 211 0.42 29.73 -0.98
N GLY A 212 0.33 28.44 -1.32
CA GLY A 212 -0.18 28.01 -2.62
C GLY A 212 0.80 28.20 -3.79
N ARG A 213 2.08 28.42 -3.52
CA ARG A 213 3.10 28.51 -4.56
C ARG A 213 3.47 27.14 -5.11
N SER A 214 4.02 27.12 -6.31
CA SER A 214 4.65 25.95 -6.90
C SER A 214 6.12 26.22 -7.17
N THR A 215 6.93 25.15 -7.04
CA THR A 215 8.34 25.15 -7.43
C THR A 215 8.56 24.06 -8.47
N ILE A 216 9.24 24.40 -9.55
CA ILE A 216 9.53 23.48 -10.67
C ILE A 216 11.02 23.46 -10.90
N ASN A 217 11.65 22.27 -10.84
CA ASN A 217 13.06 22.08 -11.20
C ASN A 217 14.01 23.06 -10.48
N ASN A 218 13.82 23.25 -9.18
CA ASN A 218 14.60 24.18 -8.37
C ASN A 218 14.55 25.65 -8.86
N SER A 219 13.50 26.04 -9.54
CA SER A 219 13.28 27.42 -9.94
C SER A 219 12.75 28.26 -8.78
N ALA A 220 12.67 29.56 -8.99
CA ALA A 220 11.99 30.43 -8.03
C ALA A 220 10.51 30.06 -7.92
N ASP A 221 9.98 30.14 -6.69
CA ASP A 221 8.57 29.86 -6.42
C ASP A 221 7.65 30.78 -7.22
N THR A 222 6.60 30.23 -7.82
CA THR A 222 5.60 30.97 -8.59
C THR A 222 4.23 30.81 -7.97
N SER A 223 3.39 31.85 -8.10
CA SER A 223 1.99 31.76 -7.69
C SER A 223 1.27 30.71 -8.53
N TYR A 224 0.60 29.74 -7.88
CA TYR A 224 -0.10 28.67 -8.55
C TYR A 224 -1.56 28.55 -8.12
N GLY A 225 -1.80 28.40 -6.82
CA GLY A 225 -3.13 28.19 -6.27
C GLY A 225 -3.30 28.80 -4.88
N ALA A 226 -4.32 28.35 -4.16
CA ALA A 226 -4.58 28.80 -2.81
C ALA A 226 -3.79 28.00 -1.77
N SER A 227 -3.44 28.61 -0.65
CA SER A 227 -2.94 27.86 0.53
C SER A 227 -3.94 26.81 1.01
N PHE A 228 -3.44 25.74 1.63
CA PHE A 228 -4.30 24.68 2.16
C PHE A 228 -3.90 24.25 3.58
N SER A 229 -4.87 23.77 4.32
CA SER A 229 -4.75 23.38 5.72
C SER A 229 -5.10 21.89 5.91
N SER A 230 -5.08 21.43 7.17
CA SER A 230 -5.49 20.07 7.52
C SER A 230 -6.98 19.75 7.30
N SER A 231 -7.80 20.75 7.06
CA SER A 231 -9.22 20.59 6.72
C SER A 231 -9.47 20.32 5.23
N ASN A 232 -8.46 20.58 4.37
CA ASN A 232 -8.62 20.47 2.92
C ASN A 232 -8.12 19.10 2.40
N VAL A 233 -8.72 18.64 1.33
CA VAL A 233 -8.23 17.53 0.50
C VAL A 233 -7.60 18.12 -0.77
N ILE A 234 -6.39 17.69 -1.07
CA ILE A 234 -5.68 18.11 -2.29
C ILE A 234 -5.68 16.95 -3.26
N GLY A 235 -6.37 17.11 -4.38
CA GLY A 235 -6.28 16.21 -5.52
C GLY A 235 -5.04 16.53 -6.36
N MET A 236 -4.32 15.50 -6.78
CA MET A 236 -3.21 15.58 -7.72
C MET A 236 -3.54 14.74 -8.96
N ALA A 237 -3.68 15.36 -10.10
CA ALA A 237 -3.91 14.71 -11.38
C ALA A 237 -2.66 14.81 -12.26
N VAL A 238 -2.17 13.69 -12.72
CA VAL A 238 -0.94 13.59 -13.54
C VAL A 238 -1.27 12.98 -14.89
N ASP A 239 -1.00 13.71 -15.96
CA ASP A 239 -1.06 13.22 -17.34
C ASP A 239 0.37 12.97 -17.83
N MET A 240 0.84 11.73 -17.67
CA MET A 240 2.19 11.34 -18.08
C MET A 240 2.36 11.32 -19.59
N THR A 241 1.30 11.12 -20.35
CA THR A 241 1.33 11.13 -21.83
C THR A 241 1.61 12.54 -22.36
N ASN A 242 1.03 13.56 -21.74
CA ASN A 242 1.19 14.97 -22.16
C ASN A 242 2.10 15.77 -21.22
N MET A 243 2.74 15.12 -20.23
CA MET A 243 3.63 15.75 -19.25
C MET A 243 2.98 16.94 -18.53
N LYS A 244 1.77 16.72 -17.99
CA LYS A 244 1.00 17.73 -17.26
C LYS A 244 0.67 17.30 -15.86
N LEU A 245 0.77 18.23 -14.92
CA LEU A 245 0.44 18.07 -13.52
C LEU A 245 -0.54 19.16 -13.10
N TYR A 246 -1.60 18.74 -12.41
CA TYR A 246 -2.63 19.62 -11.89
C TYR A 246 -2.88 19.31 -10.42
N PHE A 247 -3.16 20.36 -9.65
CA PHE A 247 -3.65 20.21 -8.29
C PHE A 247 -5.03 20.85 -8.18
N SER A 248 -5.89 20.22 -7.39
CA SER A 248 -7.19 20.79 -6.97
C SER A 248 -7.26 20.85 -5.46
N LYS A 249 -8.03 21.80 -4.94
CA LYS A 249 -8.32 21.92 -3.52
C LYS A 249 -9.80 21.67 -3.31
N ASP A 250 -10.16 20.66 -2.49
CA ASP A 250 -11.54 20.28 -2.20
C ASP A 250 -12.39 20.00 -3.46
N GLY A 251 -11.75 19.42 -4.49
CA GLY A 251 -12.39 19.05 -5.75
C GLY A 251 -12.58 20.18 -6.77
N VAL A 252 -11.99 21.36 -6.55
CA VAL A 252 -12.09 22.54 -7.44
C VAL A 252 -10.71 22.91 -7.96
#